data_dde2fc3c1c90ad67336903395fc7c03b
#
_entry.id   dde2fc3c1c90ad67336903395fc7c03b
#
_cell.length_a   1.000
_cell.length_b   1.000
_cell.length_c   1.000
_cell.angle_alpha   90.00
_cell.angle_beta   90.00
_cell.angle_gamma   90.00
#
_symmetry.space_group_name_H-M   'P 1'
#
loop_
_entity.id
_entity.type
_entity.pdbx_description
1 polymer ?
#
loop_
_entity_poly.entity_id
_entity_poly.type
_entity_poly.pdbx_seq_one_letter_code
_entity_poly.pdbx_strand_id
1 'polypeptide(L)' 'DEYCYILRGRCALIHEDGHRQEFGPGDSFLIPNGFRGHWEVLETCEKHFVIFQE' A
#
# COMPACT_ATOMS: atom_id res chain seq x y z
N ASP A 1 -1.46 11.07 5.81
CA ASP A 1 -1.88 9.67 5.67
C ASP A 1 -2.44 9.42 4.27
N GLU A 2 -2.22 8.22 3.77
CA GLU A 2 -2.73 7.81 2.46
C GLU A 2 -3.53 6.53 2.62
N TYR A 3 -4.77 6.56 2.11
CA TYR A 3 -5.63 5.38 2.09
C TYR A 3 -5.61 4.78 0.69
N CYS A 4 -5.38 3.48 0.60
CA CYS A 4 -5.29 2.77 -0.68
C CYS A 4 -6.29 1.61 -0.73
N TYR A 5 -6.89 1.41 -1.90
CA TYR A 5 -7.77 0.30 -2.19
C TYR A 5 -7.33 -0.35 -3.49
N ILE A 6 -7.05 -1.65 -3.46
CA ILE A 6 -6.54 -2.38 -4.62
C ILE A 6 -7.71 -2.90 -5.46
N LEU A 7 -7.76 -2.51 -6.72
CA LEU A 7 -8.77 -2.98 -7.66
C LEU A 7 -8.35 -4.26 -8.34
N ARG A 8 -7.08 -4.35 -8.73
CA ARG A 8 -6.53 -5.55 -9.37
C ARG A 8 -5.01 -5.54 -9.24
N GLY A 9 -4.40 -6.71 -9.42
CA GLY A 9 -2.96 -6.86 -9.29
C GLY A 9 -2.56 -7.16 -7.86
N ARG A 10 -1.27 -7.20 -7.61
CA ARG A 10 -0.74 -7.48 -6.28
C ARG A 10 0.44 -6.58 -5.99
N CYS A 11 0.57 -6.20 -4.75
CA CYS A 11 1.67 -5.37 -4.30
C CYS A 11 2.04 -5.72 -2.87
N ALA A 12 3.18 -5.22 -2.43
CA ALA A 12 3.64 -5.42 -1.08
C ALA A 12 4.17 -4.11 -0.52
N LEU A 13 3.99 -3.93 0.77
CA LEU A 13 4.52 -2.82 1.52
C LEU A 13 5.58 -3.37 2.44
N ILE A 14 6.82 -2.91 2.28
CA ILE A 14 7.95 -3.41 3.07
C ILE A 14 8.37 -2.30 4.02
N HIS A 15 8.27 -2.58 5.32
CA HIS A 15 8.62 -1.64 6.36
C HIS A 15 10.13 -1.61 6.56
N GLU A 16 10.61 -0.53 7.13
CA GLU A 16 12.04 -0.34 7.37
C GLU A 16 12.65 -1.48 8.20
N ASP A 17 11.88 -2.06 9.10
CA ASP A 17 12.33 -3.18 9.94
C ASP A 17 12.30 -4.54 9.24
N GLY A 18 11.91 -4.58 7.97
CA GLY A 18 11.82 -5.79 7.19
C GLY A 18 10.46 -6.45 7.17
N HIS A 19 9.50 -5.93 7.94
CA HIS A 19 8.14 -6.47 7.97
C HIS A 19 7.49 -6.25 6.60
N ARG A 20 6.90 -7.31 6.05
CA ARG A 20 6.30 -7.29 4.72
C ARG A 20 4.81 -7.58 4.81
N GLN A 21 4.02 -6.74 4.13
CA GLN A 21 2.57 -6.95 4.01
C GLN A 21 2.20 -6.98 2.53
N GLU A 22 1.48 -8.03 2.10
CA GLU A 22 1.03 -8.16 0.72
C GLU A 22 -0.45 -7.85 0.63
N PHE A 23 -0.83 -7.23 -0.50
CA PHE A 23 -2.21 -6.84 -0.77
C PHE A 23 -2.59 -7.26 -2.17
N GLY A 24 -3.85 -7.64 -2.34
CA GLY A 24 -4.43 -8.04 -3.61
C GLY A 24 -5.79 -7.40 -3.83
N PRO A 25 -6.54 -7.85 -4.86
CA PRO A 25 -7.83 -7.25 -5.18
C PRO A 25 -8.80 -7.31 -4.01
N GLY A 26 -9.44 -6.18 -3.72
CA GLY A 26 -10.39 -6.08 -2.61
C GLY A 26 -9.75 -5.68 -1.29
N ASP A 27 -8.42 -5.64 -1.21
CA ASP A 27 -7.75 -5.23 0.02
C ASP A 27 -7.65 -3.72 0.09
N SER A 28 -7.73 -3.21 1.31
CA SER A 28 -7.53 -1.79 1.57
C SER A 28 -6.58 -1.63 2.74
N PHE A 29 -5.85 -0.52 2.74
CA PHE A 29 -4.88 -0.27 3.79
C PHE A 29 -4.58 1.21 3.90
N LEU A 30 -4.04 1.59 5.04
CA LEU A 30 -3.66 2.97 5.32
C LEU A 30 -2.14 3.05 5.46
N ILE A 31 -1.54 3.98 4.73
CA ILE A 31 -0.13 4.30 4.89
C ILE A 31 -0.06 5.53 5.80
N PRO A 32 0.41 5.38 7.03
CA PRO A 32 0.44 6.51 7.95
C PRO A 32 1.48 7.54 7.56
N ASN A 33 1.25 8.77 7.96
CA ASN A 33 2.21 9.83 7.79
C ASN A 33 3.49 9.45 8.55
N GLY A 34 4.64 9.61 7.89
CA GLY A 34 5.91 9.22 8.50
C GLY A 34 6.29 7.77 8.27
N PHE A 35 5.52 7.04 7.48
CA PHE A 35 5.86 5.66 7.13
C PHE A 35 7.26 5.60 6.52
N ARG A 36 8.05 4.61 6.97
CA ARG A 36 9.38 4.34 6.42
C ARG A 36 9.44 2.94 5.87
N GLY A 37 9.84 2.83 4.62
CA GLY A 37 9.91 1.58 3.92
C GLY A 37 9.83 1.80 2.43
N HIS A 38 9.42 0.78 1.70
CA HIS A 38 9.26 0.92 0.27
C HIS A 38 8.11 0.06 -0.24
N TRP A 39 7.74 0.33 -1.46
CA TRP A 39 6.62 -0.27 -2.15
C TRP A 39 7.14 -1.20 -3.22
N GLU A 40 6.57 -2.42 -3.29
CA GLU A 40 6.96 -3.39 -4.31
C GLU A 40 5.72 -3.81 -5.10
N VAL A 41 5.80 -3.74 -6.42
CA VAL A 41 4.71 -4.17 -7.29
C VAL A 41 5.01 -5.60 -7.74
N LEU A 42 4.17 -6.54 -7.33
CA LEU A 42 4.33 -7.96 -7.67
C LEU A 42 3.65 -8.29 -8.99
N GLU A 43 2.48 -7.70 -9.22
CA GLU A 43 1.75 -7.77 -10.50
C GLU A 43 1.24 -6.38 -10.79
N THR A 44 1.10 -6.04 -12.06
CA THR A 44 0.59 -4.72 -12.45
C THR A 44 -0.65 -4.39 -11.63
N CYS A 45 -0.56 -3.29 -10.90
CA CYS A 45 -1.54 -2.96 -9.87
C CYS A 45 -2.35 -1.75 -10.27
N GLU A 46 -3.67 -1.87 -10.14
CA GLU A 46 -4.59 -0.75 -10.33
C GLU A 46 -5.24 -0.48 -8.99
N LYS A 47 -5.15 0.76 -8.54
CA LYS A 47 -5.64 1.12 -7.21
C LYS A 47 -6.28 2.50 -7.19
N HIS A 48 -7.18 2.70 -6.23
CA HIS A 48 -7.65 4.01 -5.84
C HIS A 48 -6.93 4.43 -4.58
N PHE A 49 -6.65 5.71 -4.45
CA PHE A 49 -6.01 6.22 -3.25
C PHE A 49 -6.55 7.60 -2.89
N VAL A 50 -6.54 7.90 -1.60
CA VAL A 50 -6.95 9.19 -1.05
C VAL A 50 -5.87 9.64 -0.08
N ILE A 51 -5.41 10.86 -0.24
CA ILE A 51 -4.41 11.45 0.65
C ILE A 51 -5.13 12.37 1.61
N PHE A 52 -4.95 12.13 2.91
CA PHE A 52 -5.51 12.97 3.96
C PHE A 52 -4.46 13.95 4.46
N GLN A 53 -4.89 15.17 4.69
CA GLN A 53 -4.06 16.18 5.32
C GLN A 53 -4.77 16.64 6.59
N GLU A 54 -4.06 16.70 7.66
CA GLU A 54 -4.56 17.21 8.93
C GLU A 54 -3.91 18.54 9.28
#